data_766bff29e9b1e882bfc954efe475ef49
#
_entry.id   766bff29e9b1e882bfc954efe475ef49
#
_cell.length_a   1.000
_cell.length_b   1.000
_cell.length_c   1.000
_cell.angle_alpha   90.00
_cell.angle_beta   90.00
_cell.angle_gamma   90.00
#
_symmetry.space_group_name_H-M   'P 1'
#
loop_
_entity.id
_entity.type
_entity.pdbx_description
1 polymer ?
#
loop_
_entity_poly.entity_id
_entity_poly.type
_entity_poly.pdbx_seq_one_letter_code
_entity_poly.pdbx_strand_id
1 'polypeptide(L)'
;MIFDPTFRRLGLGASLAVAAALVAPAHAEITIGAIYSITGPAAALGTGPRNAMALWPKEIGGEPVRIIVMDDASDPSQATRHARKLVEENKVDVIIGSTVTPGALAISEVAIETGTPQLAASPVELAPEKEGWTFRLPQSIALMAEGTIEHMHRQGVKTLGFLGYSDAYGESWLRELKKNADRVGITMVAAERFGRADTSVTAQVLRLLATRPDAVLIVASGSGSAMPQLTVKERGYTGKIYQTFSAVAPELIRLAGKQAEGTYGLSGPAVAPDQLPTDHPSRQPALEYIAQYEAANGKGSYNQFAANIQGGLLVLQEAIPVALKSAAPGTPEFRRALRDALRTVGEVAVPQGVLDYTATNPYGFDHRARFVLQVQDGVWRAVD
;
A
#
# COMPACT_ATOMS: atom_id res chain seq x y z
N MET A 1 -88.16 54.26 -15.75
CA MET A 1 -87.33 53.26 -16.46
C MET A 1 -85.89 53.74 -16.49
N ILE A 2 -85.14 53.42 -15.45
CA ILE A 2 -83.73 53.79 -15.37
C ILE A 2 -83.02 52.65 -14.72
N PHE A 3 -82.14 52.05 -15.43
CA PHE A 3 -81.25 50.98 -14.91
C PHE A 3 -79.92 51.59 -14.45
N ASP A 4 -79.54 51.28 -13.21
CA ASP A 4 -78.25 51.58 -12.70
C ASP A 4 -77.45 50.26 -12.54
N PRO A 5 -76.26 50.13 -13.11
CA PRO A 5 -75.40 48.99 -12.86
C PRO A 5 -74.17 49.39 -12.04
N THR A 6 -74.21 49.12 -10.75
CA THR A 6 -73.02 49.20 -9.88
C THR A 6 -72.03 48.06 -10.20
N PHE A 7 -70.94 48.41 -10.84
CA PHE A 7 -69.81 47.50 -11.04
C PHE A 7 -69.04 47.32 -9.71
N ARG A 8 -69.16 46.15 -9.15
CA ARG A 8 -68.25 45.65 -8.11
C ARG A 8 -66.93 45.24 -8.73
N ARG A 9 -65.84 45.94 -8.47
CA ARG A 9 -64.47 45.51 -8.75
C ARG A 9 -64.06 44.53 -7.70
N LEU A 10 -63.97 43.23 -8.06
CA LEU A 10 -63.25 42.23 -7.32
C LEU A 10 -61.74 42.39 -7.60
N GLY A 11 -60.99 42.80 -6.59
CA GLY A 11 -59.54 42.77 -6.64
C GLY A 11 -59.03 41.33 -6.55
N LEU A 12 -58.42 40.82 -7.60
CA LEU A 12 -57.65 39.58 -7.57
C LEU A 12 -56.30 39.88 -6.90
N GLY A 13 -56.18 39.54 -5.62
CA GLY A 13 -54.92 39.47 -4.91
C GLY A 13 -54.13 38.25 -5.40
N ALA A 14 -53.19 38.45 -6.31
CA ALA A 14 -52.23 37.40 -6.67
C ALA A 14 -51.25 37.21 -5.51
N SER A 15 -51.50 36.20 -4.66
CA SER A 15 -50.52 35.72 -3.69
C SER A 15 -49.41 35.00 -4.45
N LEU A 16 -48.27 35.66 -4.68
CA LEU A 16 -47.02 35.04 -5.08
C LEU A 16 -46.47 34.27 -3.87
N ALA A 17 -46.80 33.00 -3.73
CA ALA A 17 -46.12 32.10 -2.86
C ALA A 17 -44.72 31.84 -3.46
N VAL A 18 -43.70 32.53 -2.95
CA VAL A 18 -42.32 32.24 -3.19
C VAL A 18 -42.05 30.89 -2.47
N ALA A 19 -42.09 29.80 -3.25
CA ALA A 19 -41.56 28.52 -2.80
C ALA A 19 -40.04 28.69 -2.75
N ALA A 20 -39.52 29.06 -1.57
CA ALA A 20 -38.11 28.87 -1.25
C ALA A 20 -37.87 27.36 -1.27
N ALA A 21 -37.49 26.85 -2.44
CA ALA A 21 -36.93 25.51 -2.54
C ALA A 21 -35.72 25.51 -1.59
N LEU A 22 -35.85 24.82 -0.46
CA LEU A 22 -34.72 24.39 0.36
C LEU A 22 -33.88 23.52 -0.55
N VAL A 23 -32.92 24.16 -1.25
CA VAL A 23 -31.81 23.42 -1.88
C VAL A 23 -31.04 22.86 -0.69
N ALA A 24 -31.38 21.64 -0.30
CA ALA A 24 -30.51 20.86 0.57
C ALA A 24 -29.12 20.92 -0.12
N PRO A 25 -28.05 21.23 0.63
CA PRO A 25 -26.73 21.18 0.04
C PRO A 25 -26.58 19.78 -0.56
N ALA A 26 -26.38 19.71 -1.88
CA ALA A 26 -26.05 18.47 -2.52
C ALA A 26 -24.70 18.07 -1.92
N HIS A 27 -24.71 17.14 -0.95
CA HIS A 27 -23.49 16.56 -0.44
C HIS A 27 -22.76 15.95 -1.62
N ALA A 28 -21.60 16.49 -1.93
CA ALA A 28 -20.80 16.02 -3.03
C ALA A 28 -20.08 14.74 -2.54
N GLU A 29 -20.48 13.59 -3.08
CA GLU A 29 -19.96 12.27 -2.69
C GLU A 29 -18.48 12.16 -3.03
N ILE A 30 -17.64 11.83 -2.05
CA ILE A 30 -16.23 11.47 -2.26
C ILE A 30 -16.18 10.09 -2.89
N THR A 31 -15.62 9.97 -4.09
CA THR A 31 -15.51 8.69 -4.76
C THR A 31 -14.07 8.18 -4.73
N ILE A 32 -13.86 7.02 -4.12
CA ILE A 32 -12.56 6.35 -3.99
C ILE A 32 -12.53 5.13 -4.90
N GLY A 33 -11.60 5.11 -5.84
CA GLY A 33 -11.34 3.94 -6.68
C GLY A 33 -10.25 3.08 -6.07
N ALA A 34 -10.45 1.77 -5.97
CA ALA A 34 -9.44 0.83 -5.50
C ALA A 34 -9.18 -0.23 -6.56
N ILE A 35 -7.90 -0.51 -6.84
CA ILE A 35 -7.47 -1.53 -7.80
C ILE A 35 -6.50 -2.46 -7.07
N TYR A 36 -6.87 -3.73 -6.93
CA TYR A 36 -6.07 -4.71 -6.20
C TYR A 36 -5.91 -5.99 -7.02
N SER A 37 -4.80 -6.70 -6.84
CA SER A 37 -4.60 -8.03 -7.41
C SER A 37 -5.36 -9.07 -6.55
N ILE A 38 -6.68 -9.18 -6.73
CA ILE A 38 -7.54 -10.09 -5.96
C ILE A 38 -7.46 -11.51 -6.52
N THR A 39 -7.16 -11.63 -7.82
CA THR A 39 -6.92 -12.90 -8.52
C THR A 39 -5.53 -12.88 -9.19
N GLY A 40 -5.15 -14.00 -9.85
CA GLY A 40 -3.85 -14.15 -10.51
C GLY A 40 -2.70 -14.53 -9.56
N PRO A 41 -1.44 -14.49 -10.03
CA PRO A 41 -0.27 -14.94 -9.28
C PRO A 41 -0.01 -14.19 -7.97
N ALA A 42 -0.53 -12.98 -7.82
CA ALA A 42 -0.36 -12.15 -6.63
C ALA A 42 -1.65 -12.02 -5.76
N ALA A 43 -2.61 -12.91 -5.91
CA ALA A 43 -3.92 -12.84 -5.23
C ALA A 43 -3.81 -12.71 -3.70
N ALA A 44 -2.79 -13.32 -3.09
CA ALA A 44 -2.52 -13.20 -1.65
C ALA A 44 -2.27 -11.75 -1.18
N LEU A 45 -1.85 -10.87 -2.09
CA LEU A 45 -1.58 -9.45 -1.78
C LEU A 45 -2.86 -8.59 -1.82
N GLY A 46 -3.89 -9.01 -2.55
CA GLY A 46 -5.10 -8.22 -2.78
C GLY A 46 -6.25 -8.51 -1.82
N THR A 47 -6.33 -9.72 -1.27
CA THR A 47 -7.43 -10.13 -0.40
C THR A 47 -7.50 -9.33 0.90
N GLY A 48 -6.36 -9.17 1.59
CA GLY A 48 -6.28 -8.36 2.81
C GLY A 48 -6.70 -6.89 2.58
N PRO A 49 -6.13 -6.20 1.60
CA PRO A 49 -6.54 -4.86 1.16
C PRO A 49 -8.02 -4.72 0.85
N ARG A 50 -8.60 -5.63 0.09
CA ARG A 50 -10.05 -5.62 -0.20
C ARG A 50 -10.88 -5.71 1.07
N ASN A 51 -10.52 -6.60 1.99
CA ASN A 51 -11.24 -6.76 3.26
C ASN A 51 -11.06 -5.54 4.16
N ALA A 52 -9.87 -4.92 4.18
CA ALA A 52 -9.61 -3.67 4.88
C ALA A 52 -10.51 -2.54 4.37
N MET A 53 -10.64 -2.41 3.05
CA MET A 53 -11.46 -1.40 2.42
C MET A 53 -12.95 -1.52 2.79
N ALA A 54 -13.44 -2.74 3.01
CA ALA A 54 -14.81 -2.99 3.44
C ALA A 54 -15.11 -2.49 4.87
N LEU A 55 -14.07 -2.20 5.67
CA LEU A 55 -14.20 -1.65 7.03
C LEU A 55 -14.14 -0.13 7.06
N TRP A 56 -13.92 0.52 5.93
CA TRP A 56 -13.82 1.98 5.87
C TRP A 56 -15.15 2.65 6.18
N PRO A 57 -15.13 3.84 6.79
CA PRO A 57 -16.34 4.59 7.12
C PRO A 57 -17.08 4.99 5.84
N LYS A 58 -18.38 5.21 5.98
CA LYS A 58 -19.25 5.70 4.89
C LYS A 58 -19.23 7.21 4.74
N GLU A 59 -18.48 7.90 5.59
CA GLU A 59 -18.38 9.34 5.64
C GLU A 59 -16.96 9.76 6.06
N ILE A 60 -16.38 10.75 5.40
CA ILE A 60 -15.10 11.36 5.77
C ILE A 60 -15.26 12.89 5.62
N GLY A 61 -14.90 13.63 6.68
CA GLY A 61 -14.98 15.09 6.65
C GLY A 61 -16.40 15.66 6.51
N GLY A 62 -17.42 14.89 6.88
CA GLY A 62 -18.83 15.27 6.77
C GLY A 62 -19.44 14.97 5.40
N GLU A 63 -18.68 14.39 4.46
CA GLU A 63 -19.18 14.03 3.14
C GLU A 63 -19.30 12.50 2.97
N PRO A 64 -20.35 12.01 2.28
CA PRO A 64 -20.50 10.59 1.98
C PRO A 64 -19.34 10.05 1.18
N VAL A 65 -18.95 8.78 1.43
CA VAL A 65 -17.88 8.08 0.72
C VAL A 65 -18.45 6.91 -0.08
N ARG A 66 -18.15 6.90 -1.38
CA ARG A 66 -18.40 5.77 -2.27
C ARG A 66 -17.09 5.11 -2.65
N ILE A 67 -17.02 3.80 -2.46
CA ILE A 67 -15.83 2.99 -2.78
C ILE A 67 -16.14 2.05 -3.95
N ILE A 68 -15.26 2.05 -4.95
CA ILE A 68 -15.35 1.15 -6.12
C ILE A 68 -14.08 0.29 -6.13
N VAL A 69 -14.23 -1.03 -5.96
CA VAL A 69 -13.12 -1.97 -5.97
C VAL A 69 -13.09 -2.74 -7.29
N MET A 70 -11.91 -2.81 -7.92
CA MET A 70 -11.66 -3.55 -9.15
C MET A 70 -10.49 -4.52 -8.97
N ASP A 71 -10.54 -5.65 -9.66
CA ASP A 71 -9.49 -6.67 -9.66
C ASP A 71 -8.63 -6.52 -10.92
N ASP A 72 -7.33 -6.26 -10.76
CA ASP A 72 -6.40 -6.20 -11.88
C ASP A 72 -5.85 -7.57 -12.31
N ALA A 73 -6.24 -8.64 -11.63
CA ALA A 73 -5.78 -10.01 -11.89
C ALA A 73 -4.23 -10.14 -11.95
N SER A 74 -3.51 -9.26 -11.26
CA SER A 74 -2.04 -9.16 -11.28
C SER A 74 -1.46 -8.75 -12.66
N ASP A 75 -2.28 -8.14 -13.53
CA ASP A 75 -1.94 -7.71 -14.90
C ASP A 75 -1.89 -6.17 -14.98
N PRO A 76 -0.72 -5.56 -15.29
CA PRO A 76 -0.57 -4.11 -15.42
C PRO A 76 -1.48 -3.49 -16.49
N SER A 77 -1.82 -4.24 -17.57
CA SER A 77 -2.71 -3.75 -18.61
C SER A 77 -4.16 -3.65 -18.10
N GLN A 78 -4.59 -4.59 -17.24
CA GLN A 78 -5.87 -4.50 -16.53
C GLN A 78 -5.88 -3.31 -15.56
N ALA A 79 -4.79 -3.14 -14.79
CA ALA A 79 -4.64 -2.02 -13.87
C ALA A 79 -4.81 -0.67 -14.61
N THR A 80 -4.17 -0.50 -15.77
CA THR A 80 -4.33 0.70 -16.62
C THR A 80 -5.79 0.91 -17.07
N ARG A 81 -6.45 -0.15 -17.59
CA ARG A 81 -7.85 -0.06 -18.05
C ARG A 81 -8.79 0.32 -16.91
N HIS A 82 -8.60 -0.27 -15.75
CA HIS A 82 -9.40 0.03 -14.57
C HIS A 82 -9.16 1.44 -14.05
N ALA A 83 -7.91 1.91 -14.02
CA ALA A 83 -7.59 3.28 -13.62
C ALA A 83 -8.27 4.31 -14.53
N ARG A 84 -8.20 4.13 -15.85
CA ARG A 84 -8.90 4.99 -16.81
C ARG A 84 -10.42 4.97 -16.59
N LYS A 85 -11.02 3.80 -16.45
CA LYS A 85 -12.45 3.65 -16.16
C LYS A 85 -12.86 4.37 -14.89
N LEU A 86 -12.09 4.22 -13.82
CA LEU A 86 -12.36 4.90 -12.55
C LEU A 86 -12.33 6.43 -12.69
N VAL A 87 -11.37 6.97 -13.44
CA VAL A 87 -11.25 8.42 -13.62
C VAL A 87 -12.28 8.96 -14.64
N GLU A 88 -12.41 8.32 -15.80
CA GLU A 88 -13.19 8.84 -16.90
C GLU A 88 -14.70 8.63 -16.74
N GLU A 89 -15.10 7.43 -16.26
CA GLU A 89 -16.51 7.08 -16.11
C GLU A 89 -17.02 7.31 -14.68
N ASN A 90 -16.24 6.91 -13.67
CA ASN A 90 -16.68 6.97 -12.27
C ASN A 90 -16.29 8.26 -11.55
N LYS A 91 -15.45 9.13 -12.17
CA LYS A 91 -15.04 10.44 -11.66
C LYS A 91 -14.42 10.36 -10.25
N VAL A 92 -13.61 9.33 -10.00
CA VAL A 92 -12.99 9.15 -8.67
C VAL A 92 -12.08 10.31 -8.31
N ASP A 93 -12.04 10.62 -7.03
CA ASP A 93 -11.21 11.70 -6.45
C ASP A 93 -9.80 11.21 -6.11
N VAL A 94 -9.65 9.92 -5.84
CA VAL A 94 -8.38 9.26 -5.53
C VAL A 94 -8.40 7.81 -5.99
N ILE A 95 -7.25 7.27 -6.40
CA ILE A 95 -7.06 5.85 -6.72
C ILE A 95 -6.18 5.23 -5.67
N ILE A 96 -6.56 4.06 -5.12
CA ILE A 96 -5.75 3.27 -4.20
C ILE A 96 -5.34 1.96 -4.88
N GLY A 97 -4.03 1.71 -4.99
CA GLY A 97 -3.51 0.49 -5.63
C GLY A 97 -2.39 0.76 -6.65
N SER A 98 -1.95 -0.23 -7.41
CA SER A 98 -2.21 -1.68 -7.24
C SER A 98 -1.42 -2.27 -6.07
N THR A 99 -1.73 -3.50 -5.69
CA THR A 99 -0.97 -4.24 -4.65
C THR A 99 0.29 -4.91 -5.21
N VAL A 100 0.55 -4.80 -6.51
CA VAL A 100 1.80 -5.23 -7.15
C VAL A 100 2.47 -4.05 -7.86
N THR A 101 3.80 -3.98 -7.78
CA THR A 101 4.58 -2.85 -8.31
C THR A 101 4.34 -2.60 -9.81
N PRO A 102 4.33 -3.60 -10.71
CA PRO A 102 4.04 -3.34 -12.12
C PRO A 102 2.66 -2.72 -12.37
N GLY A 103 1.63 -3.18 -11.65
CA GLY A 103 0.29 -2.60 -11.72
C GLY A 103 0.22 -1.18 -11.16
N ALA A 104 0.91 -0.91 -10.03
CA ALA A 104 0.95 0.41 -9.43
C ALA A 104 1.70 1.43 -10.29
N LEU A 105 2.77 1.02 -10.98
CA LEU A 105 3.46 1.83 -11.99
C LEU A 105 2.53 2.17 -13.17
N ALA A 106 1.75 1.20 -13.64
CA ALA A 106 0.79 1.42 -14.72
C ALA A 106 -0.32 2.42 -14.30
N ILE A 107 -0.78 2.36 -13.05
CA ILE A 107 -1.73 3.33 -12.48
C ILE A 107 -1.10 4.72 -12.35
N SER A 108 0.19 4.82 -11.98
CA SER A 108 0.85 6.11 -11.79
C SER A 108 0.90 6.94 -13.09
N GLU A 109 1.06 6.31 -14.24
CA GLU A 109 1.00 7.00 -15.54
C GLU A 109 -0.40 7.63 -15.77
N VAL A 110 -1.48 6.90 -15.44
CA VAL A 110 -2.85 7.43 -15.52
C VAL A 110 -3.07 8.54 -14.49
N ALA A 111 -2.57 8.38 -13.27
CA ALA A 111 -2.66 9.38 -12.20
C ALA A 111 -2.03 10.72 -12.60
N ILE A 112 -0.84 10.67 -13.22
CA ILE A 112 -0.12 11.85 -13.74
C ILE A 112 -0.89 12.48 -14.89
N GLU A 113 -1.31 11.70 -15.89
CA GLU A 113 -2.01 12.16 -17.08
C GLU A 113 -3.33 12.89 -16.73
N THR A 114 -4.06 12.35 -15.75
CA THR A 114 -5.41 12.82 -15.41
C THR A 114 -5.44 13.79 -14.22
N GLY A 115 -4.31 14.03 -13.56
CA GLY A 115 -4.26 14.83 -12.35
C GLY A 115 -5.12 14.23 -11.23
N THR A 116 -5.06 12.90 -11.04
CA THR A 116 -5.78 12.16 -9.99
C THR A 116 -4.78 11.61 -8.99
N PRO A 117 -4.86 11.92 -7.68
CA PRO A 117 -3.97 11.34 -6.68
C PRO A 117 -4.04 9.82 -6.66
N GLN A 118 -2.88 9.17 -6.56
CA GLN A 118 -2.76 7.74 -6.31
C GLN A 118 -2.13 7.51 -4.94
N LEU A 119 -2.76 6.65 -4.13
CA LEU A 119 -2.13 6.01 -2.98
C LEU A 119 -1.70 4.61 -3.41
N ALA A 120 -0.44 4.44 -3.78
CA ALA A 120 0.09 3.17 -4.26
C ALA A 120 0.16 2.15 -3.11
N ALA A 121 -0.50 1.00 -3.26
CA ALA A 121 -0.52 -0.07 -2.26
C ALA A 121 0.69 -1.04 -2.39
N SER A 122 1.66 -0.69 -3.22
CA SER A 122 2.95 -1.37 -3.37
C SER A 122 4.07 -0.34 -3.53
N PRO A 123 5.33 -0.69 -3.25
CA PRO A 123 6.44 0.23 -3.45
C PRO A 123 6.63 0.53 -4.93
N VAL A 124 6.66 1.81 -5.27
CA VAL A 124 6.79 2.33 -6.64
C VAL A 124 7.89 3.37 -6.64
N GLU A 125 8.86 3.21 -7.51
CA GLU A 125 9.88 4.22 -7.76
C GLU A 125 9.60 4.90 -9.09
N LEU A 126 9.49 6.22 -9.06
CA LEU A 126 9.27 7.06 -10.23
C LEU A 126 10.50 7.93 -10.48
N ALA A 127 10.70 8.32 -11.73
CA ALA A 127 11.67 9.35 -12.06
C ALA A 127 11.22 10.70 -11.44
N PRO A 128 12.16 11.57 -11.02
CA PRO A 128 11.82 12.80 -10.31
C PRO A 128 10.78 13.67 -11.00
N GLU A 129 10.79 13.75 -12.32
CA GLU A 129 9.84 14.52 -13.13
C GLU A 129 8.41 13.92 -13.15
N LYS A 130 8.25 12.66 -12.76
CA LYS A 130 6.98 11.95 -12.64
C LYS A 130 6.41 11.93 -11.22
N GLU A 131 7.18 12.43 -10.25
CA GLU A 131 6.69 12.53 -8.89
C GLU A 131 5.62 13.61 -8.76
N GLY A 132 4.73 13.42 -7.79
CA GLY A 132 3.80 14.48 -7.48
C GLY A 132 2.33 14.07 -7.43
N TRP A 133 1.95 12.96 -8.05
CA TRP A 133 0.58 12.44 -8.01
C TRP A 133 0.48 11.07 -7.36
N THR A 134 1.62 10.44 -7.04
CA THR A 134 1.68 9.11 -6.43
C THR A 134 2.31 9.19 -5.04
N PHE A 135 1.56 8.80 -4.04
CA PHE A 135 1.95 8.63 -2.64
C PHE A 135 2.03 7.12 -2.34
N ARG A 136 2.92 6.69 -1.46
CA ARG A 136 3.16 5.27 -1.20
C ARG A 136 2.66 4.89 0.18
N LEU A 137 1.88 3.82 0.26
CA LEU A 137 1.37 3.29 1.52
C LEU A 137 2.35 2.32 2.20
N PRO A 138 3.16 1.52 1.49
CA PRO A 138 4.24 0.74 2.10
C PRO A 138 5.54 1.53 2.19
N GLN A 139 6.46 1.01 2.97
CA GLN A 139 7.82 1.52 3.09
C GLN A 139 8.54 1.53 1.73
N SER A 140 9.49 2.47 1.56
CA SER A 140 10.34 2.49 0.37
C SER A 140 11.31 1.29 0.36
N ILE A 141 11.62 0.80 -0.83
CA ILE A 141 12.63 -0.25 -0.99
C ILE A 141 13.99 0.24 -0.49
N ALA A 142 14.33 1.52 -0.71
CA ALA A 142 15.58 2.10 -0.22
C ALA A 142 15.73 2.00 1.30
N LEU A 143 14.68 2.40 2.05
CA LEU A 143 14.65 2.32 3.52
C LEU A 143 14.82 0.87 4.01
N MET A 144 14.12 -0.08 3.37
CA MET A 144 14.13 -1.48 3.78
C MET A 144 15.42 -2.20 3.36
N ALA A 145 15.98 -1.90 2.19
CA ALA A 145 17.24 -2.46 1.73
C ALA A 145 18.43 -1.98 2.58
N GLU A 146 18.43 -0.68 2.95
CA GLU A 146 19.43 -0.13 3.87
C GLU A 146 19.43 -0.90 5.19
N GLY A 147 18.27 -1.02 5.87
CA GLY A 147 18.18 -1.74 7.14
C GLY A 147 18.52 -3.23 7.02
N THR A 148 18.16 -3.87 5.89
CA THR A 148 18.53 -5.26 5.62
C THR A 148 20.04 -5.44 5.53
N ILE A 149 20.73 -4.58 4.80
CA ILE A 149 22.18 -4.61 4.66
C ILE A 149 22.89 -4.25 5.96
N GLU A 150 22.40 -3.26 6.72
CA GLU A 150 22.92 -2.95 8.05
C GLU A 150 22.85 -4.14 8.99
N HIS A 151 21.73 -4.86 9.03
CA HIS A 151 21.62 -6.05 9.85
C HIS A 151 22.55 -7.17 9.34
N MET A 152 22.61 -7.44 8.03
CA MET A 152 23.56 -8.42 7.47
C MET A 152 25.00 -8.10 7.86
N HIS A 153 25.39 -6.83 7.82
CA HIS A 153 26.75 -6.40 8.23
C HIS A 153 27.01 -6.66 9.71
N ARG A 154 26.06 -6.32 10.60
CA ARG A 154 26.15 -6.64 12.05
C ARG A 154 26.24 -8.14 12.29
N GLN A 155 25.59 -8.96 11.46
CA GLN A 155 25.62 -10.43 11.51
C GLN A 155 26.88 -11.04 10.87
N GLY A 156 27.85 -10.24 10.45
CA GLY A 156 29.13 -10.69 9.89
C GLY A 156 29.06 -11.22 8.46
N VAL A 157 27.97 -10.99 7.73
CA VAL A 157 27.83 -11.39 6.32
C VAL A 157 28.87 -10.65 5.46
N LYS A 158 29.58 -11.39 4.61
CA LYS A 158 30.57 -10.87 3.66
C LYS A 158 30.14 -11.05 2.22
N THR A 159 29.36 -12.11 1.96
CA THR A 159 28.89 -12.46 0.62
C THR A 159 27.38 -12.65 0.59
N LEU A 160 26.73 -12.06 -0.42
CA LEU A 160 25.29 -12.04 -0.59
C LEU A 160 24.88 -12.65 -1.91
N GLY A 161 23.97 -13.61 -1.88
CA GLY A 161 23.24 -14.11 -3.04
C GLY A 161 21.84 -13.47 -3.10
N PHE A 162 21.46 -12.98 -4.26
CA PHE A 162 20.13 -12.46 -4.55
C PHE A 162 19.32 -13.47 -5.35
N LEU A 163 18.08 -13.73 -4.94
CA LEU A 163 17.12 -14.55 -5.67
C LEU A 163 15.77 -13.79 -5.69
N GLY A 164 15.42 -13.16 -6.81
CA GLY A 164 14.30 -12.23 -6.83
C GLY A 164 13.45 -12.25 -8.09
N TYR A 165 12.28 -11.61 -8.00
CA TYR A 165 11.43 -11.42 -9.16
C TYR A 165 12.16 -10.68 -10.29
N SER A 166 11.81 -11.01 -11.54
CA SER A 166 12.34 -10.40 -12.76
C SER A 166 11.57 -9.14 -13.19
N ASP A 167 10.76 -8.58 -12.31
CA ASP A 167 9.95 -7.37 -12.56
C ASP A 167 10.51 -6.13 -11.85
N ALA A 168 9.80 -5.00 -11.96
CA ALA A 168 10.22 -3.73 -11.36
C ALA A 168 10.46 -3.82 -9.85
N TYR A 169 9.71 -4.65 -9.11
CA TYR A 169 9.93 -4.87 -7.68
C TYR A 169 11.30 -5.51 -7.41
N GLY A 170 11.60 -6.62 -8.11
CA GLY A 170 12.89 -7.31 -7.93
C GLY A 170 14.08 -6.47 -8.38
N GLU A 171 13.96 -5.75 -9.51
CA GLU A 171 15.05 -4.90 -10.01
C GLU A 171 15.31 -3.69 -9.10
N SER A 172 14.28 -3.09 -8.51
CA SER A 172 14.45 -2.02 -7.53
C SER A 172 15.18 -2.50 -6.27
N TRP A 173 14.81 -3.67 -5.76
CA TRP A 173 15.53 -4.29 -4.64
C TRP A 173 16.99 -4.57 -4.99
N LEU A 174 17.26 -5.18 -6.16
CA LEU A 174 18.62 -5.50 -6.57
C LEU A 174 19.50 -4.25 -6.66
N ARG A 175 18.96 -3.15 -7.20
CA ARG A 175 19.65 -1.86 -7.30
C ARG A 175 20.01 -1.29 -5.92
N GLU A 176 19.03 -1.22 -5.01
CA GLU A 176 19.24 -0.66 -3.68
C GLU A 176 20.15 -1.55 -2.80
N LEU A 177 20.04 -2.87 -2.95
CA LEU A 177 20.95 -3.79 -2.27
C LEU A 177 22.40 -3.62 -2.70
N LYS A 178 22.68 -3.54 -4.01
CA LYS A 178 24.04 -3.30 -4.52
C LYS A 178 24.62 -2.01 -3.95
N LYS A 179 23.87 -0.91 -4.05
CA LYS A 179 24.28 0.40 -3.53
C LYS A 179 24.63 0.35 -2.05
N ASN A 180 23.84 -0.31 -1.22
CA ASN A 180 24.06 -0.38 0.23
C ASN A 180 25.12 -1.42 0.60
N ALA A 181 25.20 -2.57 -0.09
CA ALA A 181 26.20 -3.61 0.11
C ALA A 181 27.63 -3.09 -0.13
N ASP A 182 27.83 -2.34 -1.22
CA ASP A 182 29.12 -1.72 -1.57
C ASP A 182 29.61 -0.78 -0.45
N ARG A 183 28.71 -0.05 0.20
CA ARG A 183 29.06 0.89 1.31
C ARG A 183 29.62 0.21 2.55
N VAL A 184 29.26 -1.05 2.80
CA VAL A 184 29.66 -1.80 4.01
C VAL A 184 30.56 -2.99 3.70
N GLY A 185 31.03 -3.13 2.47
CA GLY A 185 31.95 -4.17 2.04
C GLY A 185 31.33 -5.56 1.97
N ILE A 186 30.03 -5.69 1.70
CA ILE A 186 29.36 -6.95 1.39
C ILE A 186 29.40 -7.14 -0.14
N THR A 187 29.98 -8.25 -0.59
CA THR A 187 30.07 -8.58 -2.01
C THR A 187 28.83 -9.34 -2.47
N MET A 188 28.15 -8.85 -3.49
CA MET A 188 27.06 -9.60 -4.14
C MET A 188 27.68 -10.63 -5.12
N VAL A 189 27.63 -11.92 -4.76
CA VAL A 189 28.26 -13.01 -5.50
C VAL A 189 27.36 -13.67 -6.54
N ALA A 190 26.05 -13.50 -6.42
CA ALA A 190 25.07 -14.00 -7.38
C ALA A 190 23.81 -13.12 -7.41
N ALA A 191 23.18 -13.02 -8.59
CA ALA A 191 21.90 -12.34 -8.76
C ALA A 191 21.02 -13.12 -9.75
N GLU A 192 20.18 -13.99 -9.21
CA GLU A 192 19.28 -14.86 -9.95
C GLU A 192 17.86 -14.31 -9.96
N ARG A 193 17.16 -14.51 -11.07
CA ARG A 193 15.81 -13.96 -11.30
C ARG A 193 14.82 -15.06 -11.66
N PHE A 194 13.55 -14.85 -11.27
CA PHE A 194 12.42 -15.71 -11.64
C PHE A 194 11.14 -14.90 -11.81
N GLY A 195 10.20 -15.43 -12.60
CA GLY A 195 8.89 -14.82 -12.83
C GLY A 195 7.91 -15.10 -11.70
N ARG A 196 6.91 -14.21 -11.51
CA ARG A 196 5.85 -14.44 -10.51
C ARG A 196 5.02 -15.70 -10.76
N ALA A 197 4.91 -16.12 -12.01
CA ALA A 197 4.18 -17.31 -12.43
C ALA A 197 5.05 -18.58 -12.49
N ASP A 198 6.34 -18.48 -12.20
CA ASP A 198 7.22 -19.64 -12.23
C ASP A 198 6.84 -20.63 -11.11
N THR A 199 6.83 -21.91 -11.46
CA THR A 199 6.49 -23.00 -10.54
C THR A 199 7.74 -23.73 -10.02
N SER A 200 8.94 -23.32 -10.46
CA SER A 200 10.24 -23.86 -10.03
C SER A 200 11.33 -22.81 -10.16
N VAL A 201 12.24 -22.79 -9.20
CA VAL A 201 13.47 -21.97 -9.18
C VAL A 201 14.73 -22.82 -9.00
N THR A 202 14.63 -24.12 -9.27
CA THR A 202 15.72 -25.08 -9.02
C THR A 202 17.01 -24.69 -9.72
N ALA A 203 16.94 -24.31 -10.99
CA ALA A 203 18.12 -23.93 -11.77
C ALA A 203 18.79 -22.66 -11.22
N GLN A 204 17.99 -21.66 -10.86
CA GLN A 204 18.46 -20.41 -10.25
C GLN A 204 19.12 -20.68 -8.89
N VAL A 205 18.49 -21.49 -8.03
CA VAL A 205 19.03 -21.87 -6.73
C VAL A 205 20.36 -22.62 -6.86
N LEU A 206 20.50 -23.56 -7.80
CA LEU A 206 21.75 -24.28 -8.01
C LEU A 206 22.89 -23.34 -8.41
N ARG A 207 22.66 -22.39 -9.35
CA ARG A 207 23.66 -21.40 -9.73
C ARG A 207 24.05 -20.50 -8.58
N LEU A 208 23.04 -20.01 -7.82
CA LEU A 208 23.25 -19.16 -6.65
C LEU A 208 24.07 -19.87 -5.58
N LEU A 209 23.73 -21.10 -5.19
CA LEU A 209 24.41 -21.84 -4.13
C LEU A 209 25.81 -22.31 -4.52
N ALA A 210 26.11 -22.46 -5.82
CA ALA A 210 27.46 -22.74 -6.32
C ALA A 210 28.47 -21.64 -5.93
N THR A 211 28.01 -20.39 -5.70
CA THR A 211 28.85 -19.27 -5.27
C THR A 211 29.10 -19.25 -3.77
N ARG A 212 28.46 -20.12 -2.98
CA ARG A 212 28.58 -20.25 -1.52
C ARG A 212 28.41 -18.93 -0.77
N PRO A 213 27.28 -18.22 -0.91
CA PRO A 213 27.05 -16.98 -0.22
C PRO A 213 26.87 -17.21 1.30
N ASP A 214 27.30 -16.25 2.14
CA ASP A 214 27.04 -16.26 3.57
C ASP A 214 25.57 -16.04 3.88
N ALA A 215 24.89 -15.22 3.04
CA ALA A 215 23.47 -14.97 3.12
C ALA A 215 22.79 -15.01 1.76
N VAL A 216 21.53 -15.44 1.74
CA VAL A 216 20.64 -15.37 0.59
C VAL A 216 19.49 -14.44 0.94
N LEU A 217 19.26 -13.41 0.10
CA LEU A 217 18.03 -12.62 0.17
C LEU A 217 17.06 -13.09 -0.92
N ILE A 218 15.87 -13.48 -0.48
CA ILE A 218 14.75 -13.83 -1.35
C ILE A 218 13.85 -12.60 -1.53
N VAL A 219 13.78 -12.11 -2.76
CA VAL A 219 13.01 -10.91 -3.11
C VAL A 219 11.75 -11.33 -3.86
N ALA A 220 10.76 -11.71 -3.07
CA ALA A 220 9.45 -12.15 -3.52
C ALA A 220 8.36 -11.56 -2.61
N SER A 221 7.12 -11.95 -2.78
CA SER A 221 6.01 -11.42 -2.00
C SER A 221 4.91 -12.46 -1.78
N GLY A 222 4.25 -12.37 -0.63
CA GLY A 222 3.15 -13.26 -0.26
C GLY A 222 3.53 -14.74 -0.38
N SER A 223 2.62 -15.55 -0.90
CA SER A 223 2.83 -16.99 -1.12
C SER A 223 3.98 -17.32 -2.08
N GLY A 224 4.29 -16.42 -3.02
CA GLY A 224 5.39 -16.59 -3.98
C GLY A 224 6.78 -16.63 -3.34
N SER A 225 6.93 -16.22 -2.08
CA SER A 225 8.20 -16.27 -1.35
C SER A 225 8.53 -17.64 -0.76
N ALA A 226 7.54 -18.51 -0.59
CA ALA A 226 7.71 -19.82 0.04
C ALA A 226 8.47 -20.80 -0.87
N MET A 227 8.17 -20.84 -2.17
CA MET A 227 8.81 -21.76 -3.11
C MET A 227 10.35 -21.57 -3.17
N PRO A 228 10.90 -20.35 -3.34
CA PRO A 228 12.34 -20.12 -3.26
C PRO A 228 12.93 -20.52 -1.90
N GLN A 229 12.25 -20.21 -0.80
CA GLN A 229 12.66 -20.58 0.56
C GLN A 229 12.84 -22.09 0.70
N LEU A 230 11.83 -22.85 0.30
CA LEU A 230 11.86 -24.31 0.34
C LEU A 230 12.96 -24.88 -0.54
N THR A 231 13.08 -24.40 -1.79
CA THR A 231 14.10 -24.90 -2.72
C THR A 231 15.51 -24.65 -2.20
N VAL A 232 15.79 -23.47 -1.63
CA VAL A 232 17.10 -23.15 -1.01
C VAL A 232 17.41 -24.11 0.14
N LYS A 233 16.46 -24.36 1.04
CA LYS A 233 16.61 -25.28 2.18
C LYS A 233 16.75 -26.74 1.75
N GLU A 234 15.96 -27.20 0.79
CA GLU A 234 16.03 -28.56 0.23
C GLU A 234 17.38 -28.88 -0.43
N ARG A 235 18.06 -27.86 -0.93
CA ARG A 235 19.44 -27.99 -1.48
C ARG A 235 20.52 -27.91 -0.42
N GLY A 236 20.16 -27.97 0.88
CA GLY A 236 21.08 -28.07 1.99
C GLY A 236 21.76 -26.75 2.39
N TYR A 237 21.21 -25.61 2.00
CA TYR A 237 21.79 -24.32 2.39
C TYR A 237 21.63 -24.08 3.89
N THR A 238 22.76 -23.83 4.56
CA THR A 238 22.85 -23.61 6.01
C THR A 238 23.18 -22.16 6.39
N GLY A 239 23.47 -21.31 5.40
CA GLY A 239 23.71 -19.88 5.62
C GLY A 239 22.44 -19.11 6.02
N LYS A 240 22.58 -17.82 6.22
CA LYS A 240 21.47 -16.95 6.63
C LYS A 240 20.50 -16.72 5.46
N ILE A 241 19.20 -16.84 5.72
CA ILE A 241 18.16 -16.50 4.74
C ILE A 241 17.44 -15.24 5.22
N TYR A 242 17.29 -14.31 4.30
CA TYR A 242 16.53 -13.08 4.47
C TYR A 242 15.35 -13.03 3.50
N GLN A 243 14.26 -12.47 3.97
CA GLN A 243 13.07 -12.18 3.18
C GLN A 243 12.80 -10.67 3.16
N THR A 244 12.19 -10.19 2.08
CA THR A 244 11.74 -8.80 2.03
C THR A 244 10.49 -8.58 2.88
N PHE A 245 10.19 -7.32 3.25
CA PHE A 245 8.99 -6.98 4.01
C PHE A 245 7.71 -7.56 3.39
N SER A 246 7.61 -7.67 2.08
CA SER A 246 6.43 -8.24 1.40
C SER A 246 6.24 -9.74 1.62
N ALA A 247 7.20 -10.43 2.22
CA ALA A 247 7.13 -11.85 2.58
C ALA A 247 7.00 -12.07 4.09
N VAL A 248 7.21 -11.03 4.91
CA VAL A 248 7.10 -11.12 6.38
C VAL A 248 5.63 -11.13 6.77
N ALA A 249 5.03 -12.32 6.70
CA ALA A 249 3.63 -12.58 7.02
C ALA A 249 3.47 -14.00 7.57
N PRO A 250 2.40 -14.31 8.30
CA PRO A 250 2.11 -15.68 8.78
C PRO A 250 2.05 -16.71 7.65
N GLU A 251 1.72 -16.27 6.44
CA GLU A 251 1.59 -17.15 5.28
C GLU A 251 2.92 -17.80 4.86
N LEU A 252 4.05 -17.09 4.90
CA LEU A 252 5.36 -17.68 4.65
C LEU A 252 5.61 -18.85 5.61
N ILE A 253 5.35 -18.64 6.91
CA ILE A 253 5.56 -19.66 7.94
C ILE A 253 4.64 -20.86 7.72
N ARG A 254 3.36 -20.59 7.40
CA ARG A 254 2.38 -21.66 7.10
C ARG A 254 2.78 -22.52 5.92
N LEU A 255 3.33 -21.91 4.84
CA LEU A 255 3.72 -22.61 3.63
C LEU A 255 5.09 -23.29 3.74
N ALA A 256 6.07 -22.63 4.34
CA ALA A 256 7.42 -23.17 4.48
C ALA A 256 7.59 -24.07 5.71
N GLY A 257 6.66 -24.03 6.68
CA GLY A 257 6.69 -24.84 7.87
C GLY A 257 8.01 -24.68 8.64
N LYS A 258 8.61 -25.80 9.06
CA LYS A 258 9.92 -25.82 9.76
C LYS A 258 11.05 -25.21 8.95
N GLN A 259 10.94 -25.13 7.63
CA GLN A 259 11.97 -24.52 6.77
C GLN A 259 11.97 -22.98 6.83
N ALA A 260 10.97 -22.37 7.49
CA ALA A 260 10.98 -20.94 7.78
C ALA A 260 11.83 -20.59 9.00
N GLU A 261 12.11 -21.55 9.88
CA GLU A 261 12.82 -21.30 11.15
C GLU A 261 14.19 -20.66 10.94
N GLY A 262 14.50 -19.63 11.73
CA GLY A 262 15.74 -18.87 11.63
C GLY A 262 15.81 -17.86 10.48
N THR A 263 14.76 -17.75 9.65
CA THR A 263 14.69 -16.78 8.55
C THR A 263 14.55 -15.37 9.11
N TYR A 264 15.35 -14.44 8.61
CA TYR A 264 15.27 -13.03 8.92
C TYR A 264 14.37 -12.29 7.93
N GLY A 265 13.77 -11.19 8.39
CA GLY A 265 13.06 -10.23 7.55
C GLY A 265 13.02 -8.87 8.20
N LEU A 266 12.96 -7.81 7.40
CA LEU A 266 12.60 -6.49 7.89
C LEU A 266 11.14 -6.24 7.55
N SER A 267 10.40 -5.63 8.48
CA SER A 267 9.02 -5.22 8.22
C SER A 267 8.61 -4.06 9.09
N GLY A 268 7.41 -3.55 8.87
CA GLY A 268 6.84 -2.45 9.65
C GLY A 268 6.27 -2.91 11.00
N PRO A 269 5.94 -1.93 11.86
CA PRO A 269 5.41 -2.13 13.21
C PRO A 269 4.22 -3.09 13.30
N ALA A 270 3.36 -3.08 12.31
CA ALA A 270 2.11 -3.86 12.31
C ALA A 270 2.28 -5.38 12.29
N VAL A 271 3.48 -5.91 12.07
CA VAL A 271 3.72 -7.37 12.08
C VAL A 271 3.80 -7.94 13.50
N ALA A 272 4.38 -7.16 14.43
CA ALA A 272 4.54 -7.57 15.82
C ALA A 272 4.36 -6.37 16.76
N PRO A 273 3.18 -5.73 16.80
CA PRO A 273 2.99 -4.48 17.51
C PRO A 273 3.07 -4.61 19.03
N ASP A 274 2.79 -5.78 19.56
CA ASP A 274 2.94 -6.12 20.97
C ASP A 274 4.40 -6.12 21.44
N GLN A 275 5.35 -6.33 20.52
CA GLN A 275 6.79 -6.35 20.77
C GLN A 275 7.46 -4.97 20.59
N LEU A 276 6.73 -3.96 20.17
CA LEU A 276 7.23 -2.59 20.05
C LEU A 276 7.41 -1.93 21.43
N PRO A 277 8.32 -0.94 21.55
CA PRO A 277 8.35 -0.06 22.71
C PRO A 277 6.97 0.54 23.00
N THR A 278 6.67 0.71 24.29
CA THR A 278 5.33 1.19 24.72
C THR A 278 4.99 2.59 24.24
N ASP A 279 6.00 3.40 23.98
CA ASP A 279 5.93 4.77 23.47
C ASP A 279 6.04 4.87 21.95
N HIS A 280 6.16 3.73 21.24
CA HIS A 280 6.23 3.75 19.78
C HIS A 280 4.90 4.23 19.17
N PRO A 281 4.90 5.28 18.32
CA PRO A 281 3.67 5.93 17.86
C PRO A 281 2.72 5.00 17.10
N SER A 282 3.24 3.97 16.43
CA SER A 282 2.42 3.00 15.67
C SER A 282 1.89 1.84 16.50
N ARG A 283 2.33 1.69 17.76
CA ARG A 283 1.97 0.53 18.58
C ARG A 283 0.45 0.45 18.79
N GLN A 284 -0.13 1.53 19.29
CA GLN A 284 -1.56 1.57 19.57
C GLN A 284 -2.42 1.50 18.29
N PRO A 285 -2.16 2.31 17.23
CA PRO A 285 -2.88 2.18 15.95
C PRO A 285 -2.82 0.78 15.34
N ALA A 286 -1.69 0.07 15.47
CA ALA A 286 -1.56 -1.28 14.95
C ALA A 286 -2.38 -2.30 15.74
N LEU A 287 -2.32 -2.27 17.09
CA LEU A 287 -3.08 -3.16 17.96
C LEU A 287 -4.59 -2.99 17.77
N GLU A 288 -5.07 -1.76 17.73
CA GLU A 288 -6.49 -1.43 17.52
C GLU A 288 -6.97 -1.92 16.16
N TYR A 289 -6.17 -1.67 15.11
CA TYR A 289 -6.52 -2.09 13.77
C TYR A 289 -6.55 -3.62 13.61
N ILE A 290 -5.57 -4.33 14.18
CA ILE A 290 -5.56 -5.81 14.17
C ILE A 290 -6.83 -6.33 14.83
N ALA A 291 -7.19 -5.82 16.02
CA ALA A 291 -8.40 -6.23 16.73
C ALA A 291 -9.66 -5.98 15.90
N GLN A 292 -9.79 -4.81 15.27
CA GLN A 292 -10.92 -4.47 14.39
C GLN A 292 -10.96 -5.39 13.16
N TYR A 293 -9.83 -5.59 12.50
CA TYR A 293 -9.75 -6.42 11.30
C TYR A 293 -10.12 -7.87 11.57
N GLU A 294 -9.56 -8.45 12.64
CA GLU A 294 -9.82 -9.85 13.00
C GLU A 294 -11.24 -10.08 13.54
N ALA A 295 -11.82 -9.10 14.21
CA ALA A 295 -13.23 -9.16 14.61
C ALA A 295 -14.17 -9.31 13.39
N ALA A 296 -13.84 -8.68 12.27
CA ALA A 296 -14.64 -8.73 11.05
C ALA A 296 -14.31 -9.91 10.14
N ASN A 297 -13.04 -10.36 10.10
CA ASN A 297 -12.54 -11.32 9.12
C ASN A 297 -12.07 -12.66 9.72
N GLY A 298 -12.12 -12.80 11.05
CA GLY A 298 -11.69 -13.99 11.78
C GLY A 298 -10.27 -13.86 12.35
N LYS A 299 -10.05 -14.53 13.47
CA LYS A 299 -8.74 -14.53 14.17
C LYS A 299 -7.63 -15.10 13.29
N GLY A 300 -6.48 -14.43 13.24
CA GLY A 300 -5.33 -14.81 12.42
C GLY A 300 -5.46 -14.45 10.93
N SER A 301 -6.52 -13.73 10.53
CA SER A 301 -6.72 -13.29 9.13
C SER A 301 -5.92 -12.03 8.78
N TYR A 302 -5.44 -11.30 9.79
CA TYR A 302 -4.70 -10.07 9.60
C TYR A 302 -3.39 -10.28 8.84
N ASN A 303 -3.05 -9.30 8.00
CA ASN A 303 -1.75 -9.18 7.36
C ASN A 303 -1.35 -7.71 7.15
N GLN A 304 -0.06 -7.48 6.93
CA GLN A 304 0.49 -6.13 6.76
C GLN A 304 -0.05 -5.38 5.53
N PHE A 305 -0.53 -6.08 4.50
CA PHE A 305 -1.09 -5.43 3.31
C PHE A 305 -2.41 -4.73 3.65
N ALA A 306 -3.21 -5.33 4.54
CA ALA A 306 -4.40 -4.70 5.12
C ALA A 306 -4.03 -3.45 5.93
N ALA A 307 -2.91 -3.51 6.70
CA ALA A 307 -2.42 -2.37 7.48
C ALA A 307 -2.00 -1.18 6.62
N ASN A 308 -1.42 -1.42 5.44
CA ASN A 308 -1.11 -0.34 4.49
C ASN A 308 -2.39 0.41 4.06
N ILE A 309 -3.47 -0.31 3.81
CA ILE A 309 -4.75 0.31 3.42
C ILE A 309 -5.36 1.11 4.57
N GLN A 310 -5.23 0.61 5.80
CA GLN A 310 -5.62 1.40 6.98
C GLN A 310 -4.81 2.68 7.11
N GLY A 311 -3.50 2.63 6.83
CA GLY A 311 -2.66 3.82 6.77
C GLY A 311 -3.18 4.84 5.75
N GLY A 312 -3.61 4.36 4.59
CA GLY A 312 -4.25 5.20 3.56
C GLY A 312 -5.53 5.86 4.04
N LEU A 313 -6.38 5.14 4.79
CA LEU A 313 -7.58 5.72 5.41
C LEU A 313 -7.22 6.86 6.36
N LEU A 314 -6.31 6.60 7.30
CA LEU A 314 -5.93 7.58 8.33
C LEU A 314 -5.39 8.87 7.69
N VAL A 315 -4.54 8.76 6.67
CA VAL A 315 -4.04 9.95 5.96
C VAL A 315 -5.14 10.67 5.19
N LEU A 316 -6.08 9.94 4.58
CA LEU A 316 -7.22 10.56 3.87
C LEU A 316 -8.19 11.23 4.84
N GLN A 317 -8.37 10.71 6.05
CA GLN A 317 -9.20 11.35 7.09
C GLN A 317 -8.64 12.72 7.52
N GLU A 318 -7.32 12.90 7.47
CA GLU A 318 -6.68 14.20 7.70
C GLU A 318 -6.71 15.10 6.45
N ALA A 319 -6.45 14.56 5.28
CA ALA A 319 -6.29 15.34 4.04
C ALA A 319 -7.63 15.80 3.43
N ILE A 320 -8.65 14.95 3.45
CA ILE A 320 -9.96 15.25 2.83
C ILE A 320 -10.61 16.49 3.45
N PRO A 321 -10.71 16.66 4.79
CA PRO A 321 -11.27 17.87 5.38
C PRO A 321 -10.52 19.15 5.00
N VAL A 322 -9.22 19.07 4.73
CA VAL A 322 -8.42 20.20 4.24
C VAL A 322 -8.80 20.52 2.80
N ALA A 323 -8.91 19.52 1.93
CA ALA A 323 -9.25 19.68 0.52
C ALA A 323 -10.68 20.24 0.35
N LEU A 324 -11.64 19.79 1.17
CA LEU A 324 -13.04 20.26 1.15
C LEU A 324 -13.20 21.76 1.42
N LYS A 325 -12.23 22.40 2.08
CA LYS A 325 -12.24 23.86 2.28
C LYS A 325 -12.03 24.64 0.97
N SER A 326 -11.48 24.01 -0.05
CA SER A 326 -11.04 24.66 -1.28
C SER A 326 -11.84 24.26 -2.52
N ALA A 327 -12.41 23.04 -2.53
CA ALA A 327 -13.09 22.52 -3.73
C ALA A 327 -14.09 21.41 -3.36
N ALA A 328 -15.08 21.18 -4.21
CA ALA A 328 -16.07 20.10 -4.07
C ALA A 328 -15.55 18.79 -4.68
N PRO A 329 -15.83 17.62 -4.05
CA PRO A 329 -15.55 16.29 -4.61
C PRO A 329 -16.08 16.11 -6.05
N GLY A 330 -15.46 15.21 -6.80
CA GLY A 330 -15.77 14.92 -8.19
C GLY A 330 -15.18 15.91 -9.20
N THR A 331 -14.41 16.93 -8.74
CA THR A 331 -13.83 17.97 -9.60
C THR A 331 -12.30 17.84 -9.74
N PRO A 332 -11.71 18.30 -10.84
CA PRO A 332 -10.26 18.39 -10.97
C PRO A 332 -9.61 19.28 -9.89
N GLU A 333 -10.35 20.32 -9.44
CA GLU A 333 -9.93 21.23 -8.37
C GLU A 333 -9.78 20.47 -7.03
N PHE A 334 -10.74 19.61 -6.71
CA PHE A 334 -10.67 18.79 -5.50
C PHE A 334 -9.51 17.80 -5.55
N ARG A 335 -9.25 17.15 -6.69
CA ARG A 335 -8.09 16.26 -6.85
C ARG A 335 -6.77 16.98 -6.61
N ARG A 336 -6.63 18.22 -7.10
CA ARG A 336 -5.45 19.07 -6.82
C ARG A 336 -5.36 19.43 -5.35
N ALA A 337 -6.48 19.88 -4.76
CA ALA A 337 -6.55 20.23 -3.35
C ALA A 337 -6.22 19.03 -2.45
N LEU A 338 -6.72 17.83 -2.77
CA LEU A 338 -6.42 16.59 -2.05
C LEU A 338 -4.94 16.21 -2.16
N ARG A 339 -4.36 16.28 -3.36
CA ARG A 339 -2.92 16.07 -3.56
C ARG A 339 -2.08 17.03 -2.69
N ASP A 340 -2.44 18.30 -2.66
CA ASP A 340 -1.69 19.31 -1.91
C ASP A 340 -1.90 19.14 -0.40
N ALA A 341 -3.11 18.79 0.03
CA ALA A 341 -3.42 18.45 1.41
C ALA A 341 -2.60 17.26 1.90
N LEU A 342 -2.49 16.17 1.12
CA LEU A 342 -1.66 15.01 1.45
C LEU A 342 -0.21 15.35 1.77
N ARG A 343 0.32 16.46 1.22
CA ARG A 343 1.69 16.94 1.45
C ARG A 343 1.85 17.89 2.62
N THR A 344 0.77 18.28 3.25
CA THR A 344 0.74 19.34 4.28
C THR A 344 0.06 18.94 5.57
N VAL A 345 -0.52 17.74 5.66
CA VAL A 345 -1.15 17.25 6.90
C VAL A 345 -0.13 16.93 8.01
N GLY A 346 1.16 16.81 7.66
CA GLY A 346 2.21 16.47 8.62
C GLY A 346 2.23 15.00 9.00
N GLU A 347 2.83 14.70 10.17
CA GLU A 347 2.97 13.33 10.65
C GLU A 347 1.61 12.70 11.01
N VAL A 348 1.33 11.53 10.45
CA VAL A 348 0.18 10.70 10.79
C VAL A 348 0.67 9.34 11.27
N ALA A 349 0.43 9.02 12.52
CA ALA A 349 0.74 7.70 13.08
C ALA A 349 -0.21 6.65 12.48
N VAL A 350 0.35 5.69 11.77
CA VAL A 350 -0.39 4.60 11.12
C VAL A 350 0.13 3.24 11.59
N PRO A 351 -0.57 2.13 11.36
CA PRO A 351 -0.11 0.81 11.82
C PRO A 351 1.29 0.41 11.35
N GLN A 352 1.76 0.93 10.21
CA GLN A 352 3.03 0.56 9.58
C GLN A 352 4.18 1.56 9.84
N GLY A 353 3.98 2.60 10.63
CA GLY A 353 4.97 3.62 10.90
C GLY A 353 4.34 5.00 11.14
N VAL A 354 5.08 6.04 10.87
CA VAL A 354 4.58 7.42 10.83
C VAL A 354 4.72 7.92 9.41
N LEU A 355 3.61 8.29 8.79
CA LEU A 355 3.58 8.86 7.44
C LEU A 355 3.68 10.39 7.53
N ASP A 356 4.64 10.96 6.81
CA ASP A 356 4.81 12.39 6.62
C ASP A 356 5.15 12.66 5.14
N TYR A 357 4.13 12.82 4.33
CA TYR A 357 4.31 13.13 2.92
C TYR A 357 4.66 14.60 2.74
N THR A 358 5.75 14.85 1.99
CA THR A 358 6.14 16.20 1.60
C THR A 358 6.32 16.30 0.08
N ALA A 359 6.55 17.50 -0.42
CA ALA A 359 6.83 17.70 -1.84
C ALA A 359 8.09 16.95 -2.32
N THR A 360 9.03 16.67 -1.41
CA THR A 360 10.31 16.00 -1.68
C THR A 360 10.38 14.58 -1.12
N ASN A 361 9.39 14.16 -0.31
CA ASN A 361 9.29 12.82 0.26
C ASN A 361 7.90 12.22 0.03
N PRO A 362 7.61 11.66 -1.15
CA PRO A 362 6.33 11.03 -1.46
C PRO A 362 6.20 9.60 -0.87
N TYR A 363 7.22 9.10 -0.18
CA TYR A 363 7.19 7.82 0.53
C TYR A 363 6.71 7.95 1.97
N GLY A 364 6.91 9.10 2.60
CA GLY A 364 6.38 9.46 3.91
C GLY A 364 7.00 8.73 5.11
N PHE A 365 7.50 7.52 4.97
CA PHE A 365 8.08 6.75 6.08
C PHE A 365 9.55 7.06 6.33
N ASP A 366 9.94 6.95 7.60
CA ASP A 366 11.32 7.00 8.09
C ASP A 366 11.73 5.69 8.83
N HIS A 367 12.85 5.71 9.54
CA HIS A 367 13.40 4.55 10.27
C HIS A 367 12.45 3.98 11.34
N ARG A 368 11.46 4.73 11.83
CA ARG A 368 10.42 4.25 12.75
C ARG A 368 9.51 3.18 12.10
N ALA A 369 9.55 3.06 10.78
CA ALA A 369 8.73 2.10 10.03
C ALA A 369 9.48 0.80 9.69
N ARG A 370 10.63 0.50 10.34
CA ARG A 370 11.38 -0.73 10.06
C ARG A 370 11.87 -1.42 11.33
N PHE A 371 11.67 -2.72 11.40
CA PHE A 371 12.15 -3.60 12.46
C PHE A 371 12.76 -4.86 11.88
N VAL A 372 13.80 -5.38 12.52
CA VAL A 372 14.34 -6.69 12.18
C VAL A 372 13.54 -7.75 12.92
N LEU A 373 13.11 -8.74 12.19
CA LEU A 373 12.34 -9.86 12.68
C LEU A 373 13.04 -11.16 12.30
N GLN A 374 12.87 -12.19 13.12
CA GLN A 374 13.31 -13.55 12.84
C GLN A 374 12.18 -14.53 13.13
N VAL A 375 12.06 -15.57 12.33
CA VAL A 375 11.15 -16.68 12.66
C VAL A 375 11.76 -17.48 13.79
N GLN A 376 11.09 -17.52 14.93
CA GLN A 376 11.45 -18.28 16.13
C GLN A 376 10.20 -18.98 16.66
N ASP A 377 10.29 -20.29 16.85
CA ASP A 377 9.16 -21.13 17.30
C ASP A 377 7.91 -20.97 16.39
N GLY A 378 8.13 -20.82 15.10
CA GLY A 378 7.06 -20.69 14.10
C GLY A 378 6.32 -19.35 14.11
N VAL A 379 6.87 -18.30 14.71
CA VAL A 379 6.29 -16.93 14.67
C VAL A 379 7.38 -15.89 14.41
N TRP A 380 6.98 -14.76 13.84
CA TRP A 380 7.87 -13.61 13.67
C TRP A 380 8.13 -12.92 15.01
N ARG A 381 9.39 -12.80 15.41
CA ARG A 381 9.82 -12.11 16.62
C ARG A 381 10.78 -10.99 16.29
N ALA A 382 10.62 -9.84 16.94
CA ALA A 382 11.59 -8.75 16.89
C ALA A 382 12.92 -9.22 17.53
N VAL A 383 14.06 -8.91 16.88
CA VAL A 383 15.39 -9.36 17.30
C VAL A 383 16.41 -8.22 17.41
N ASP A 384 16.02 -6.98 17.12
CA ASP A 384 16.83 -5.76 17.31
C ASP A 384 15.94 -4.64 17.85
#